data_23aa99948eef35d4f9a9dbd49d46c9fc
#
_entry.id   23aa99948eef35d4f9a9dbd49d46c9fc
#
_cell.length_a   1.000
_cell.length_b   1.000
_cell.length_c   1.000
_cell.angle_alpha   90.00
_cell.angle_beta   90.00
_cell.angle_gamma   90.00
#
_symmetry.space_group_name_H-M   'P 1'
#
loop_
_entity.id
_entity.type
_entity.pdbx_description
1 polymer ?
#
loop_
_entity_poly.entity_id
_entity_poly.type
_entity_poly.pdbx_seq_one_letter_code
_entity_poly.pdbx_strand_id
1 'polypeptide(L)' 'MKALTYRELWYIINDFTTEQLDMTATVYDGAIDEHLPVRGIIKPDTDVLDSGHPVLIV' A
#
# COMPACT_ATOMS: atom_id res chain seq x y z
N MET A 1 -3.83 7.69 -14.75
CA MET A 1 -2.76 6.80 -14.22
C MET A 1 -3.35 5.45 -13.87
N LYS A 2 -2.73 4.38 -14.31
CA LYS A 2 -3.19 3.03 -13.99
C LYS A 2 -2.85 2.69 -12.54
N ALA A 3 -3.79 2.08 -11.83
CA ALA A 3 -3.53 1.58 -10.48
C ALA A 3 -2.54 0.41 -10.52
N LEU A 4 -1.70 0.32 -9.50
CA LEU A 4 -0.74 -0.77 -9.36
C LEU A 4 -1.40 -1.97 -8.69
N THR A 5 -1.01 -3.18 -9.13
CA THR A 5 -1.36 -4.40 -8.42
C THR A 5 -0.36 -4.63 -7.28
N TYR A 6 -0.71 -5.51 -6.32
CA TYR A 6 0.22 -5.90 -5.26
C TYR A 6 1.46 -6.59 -5.82
N ARG A 7 1.35 -7.33 -6.92
CA ARG A 7 2.50 -7.95 -7.57
C ARG A 7 3.46 -6.89 -8.11
N GLU A 8 2.93 -5.85 -8.74
CA GLU A 8 3.74 -4.74 -9.25
C GLU A 8 4.43 -3.99 -8.10
N LEU A 9 3.72 -3.75 -6.99
CA LEU A 9 4.30 -3.15 -5.79
C LEU A 9 5.43 -4.02 -5.23
N TRP A 10 5.24 -5.34 -5.20
CA TRP A 10 6.24 -6.27 -4.69
C TRP A 10 7.53 -6.20 -5.50
N TYR A 11 7.43 -6.15 -6.83
CA TYR A 11 8.61 -6.02 -7.69
C TYR A 11 9.34 -4.70 -7.44
N ILE A 12 8.62 -3.60 -7.28
CA ILE A 12 9.22 -2.29 -7.01
C ILE A 12 9.91 -2.31 -5.65
N ILE A 13 9.27 -2.85 -4.63
CA ILE A 13 9.80 -2.91 -3.27
C ILE A 13 11.07 -3.77 -3.21
N ASN A 14 11.16 -4.82 -4.02
CA ASN A 14 12.36 -5.66 -4.07
C ASN A 14 13.62 -4.91 -4.52
N ASP A 15 13.46 -3.79 -5.23
CA ASP A 15 14.59 -2.97 -5.65
C ASP A 15 15.00 -1.92 -4.62
N PHE A 16 14.28 -1.84 -3.51
CA PHE A 16 14.62 -0.90 -2.44
C PHE A 16 15.92 -1.31 -1.74
N THR A 17 16.65 -0.32 -1.26
CA THR A 17 17.82 -0.56 -0.39
C THR A 17 17.34 -1.09 0.96
N THR A 18 18.25 -1.71 1.71
CA THR A 18 17.94 -2.15 3.08
C THR A 18 17.45 -1.00 3.95
N GLU A 19 18.07 0.18 3.80
CA GLU A 19 17.66 1.39 4.53
C GLU A 19 16.22 1.78 4.19
N GLN A 20 15.86 1.74 2.91
CA GLN A 20 14.50 2.07 2.47
C GLN A 20 13.47 1.05 2.98
N LEU A 21 13.83 -0.23 3.03
CA LEU A 21 12.96 -1.29 3.55
C LEU A 21 12.65 -1.10 5.03
N ASP A 22 13.55 -0.46 5.78
CA ASP A 22 13.36 -0.20 7.21
C ASP A 22 12.59 1.11 7.49
N MET A 23 12.30 1.89 6.45
CA MET A 23 11.51 3.10 6.57
C MET A 23 10.02 2.77 6.69
N THR A 24 9.27 3.66 7.34
CA THR A 24 7.82 3.53 7.44
C THR A 24 7.19 3.54 6.05
N ALA A 25 6.38 2.53 5.74
CA ALA A 25 5.59 2.52 4.52
C ALA A 25 4.63 3.71 4.55
N THR A 26 4.67 4.53 3.49
CA THR A 26 3.98 5.82 3.46
C THR A 26 3.19 5.96 2.17
N VAL A 27 1.99 6.51 2.29
CA VAL A 27 1.13 6.82 1.16
C VAL A 27 1.01 8.33 1.04
N TYR A 28 1.20 8.87 -0.17
CA TYR A 28 0.90 10.27 -0.45
C TYR A 28 -0.55 10.40 -0.91
N ASP A 29 -1.34 11.21 -0.21
CA ASP A 29 -2.70 11.53 -0.60
C ASP A 29 -2.71 12.91 -1.27
N GLY A 30 -2.85 12.91 -2.60
CA GLY A 30 -2.80 14.12 -3.40
C GLY A 30 -4.01 15.04 -3.19
N ALA A 31 -5.13 14.51 -2.69
CA ALA A 31 -6.33 15.31 -2.45
C ALA A 31 -6.15 16.28 -1.27
N ILE A 32 -5.38 15.88 -0.27
CA ILE A 32 -5.13 16.68 0.93
C ILE A 32 -3.65 17.08 1.09
N ASP A 33 -2.81 16.70 0.12
CA ASP A 33 -1.38 17.00 0.12
C ASP A 33 -0.70 16.56 1.43
N GLU A 34 -0.97 15.32 1.83
CA GLU A 34 -0.40 14.74 3.05
C GLU A 34 0.24 13.39 2.79
N HIS A 35 1.28 13.08 3.58
CA HIS A 35 1.91 11.77 3.62
C HIS A 35 1.40 11.02 4.85
N LEU A 36 0.80 9.84 4.62
CA LEU A 36 0.15 9.06 5.67
C LEU A 36 0.88 7.75 5.88
N PRO A 37 1.17 7.36 7.13
CA PRO A 37 1.81 6.07 7.39
C PRO A 37 0.83 4.94 7.14
N VAL A 38 1.32 3.85 6.55
CA VAL A 38 0.55 2.60 6.45
C VAL A 38 0.60 1.92 7.82
N ARG A 39 -0.57 1.74 8.44
CA ARG A 39 -0.67 1.18 9.79
C ARG A 39 -0.84 -0.34 9.80
N GLY A 40 -1.25 -0.90 8.68
CA GLY A 40 -1.43 -2.35 8.58
C GLY A 40 -2.05 -2.76 7.27
N ILE A 41 -2.25 -4.06 7.14
CA ILE A 41 -2.90 -4.67 5.98
C ILE A 41 -4.00 -5.58 6.51
N ILE A 42 -5.21 -5.45 5.98
CA ILE A 42 -6.32 -6.32 6.34
C ILE A 42 -6.95 -6.90 5.08
N LYS A 43 -7.71 -7.97 5.25
CA LYS A 43 -8.55 -8.57 4.20
C LYS A 43 -10.00 -8.48 4.65
N PRO A 44 -10.63 -7.31 4.48
CA PRO A 44 -11.97 -7.11 5.01
C PRO A 44 -13.00 -7.97 4.29
N ASP A 45 -14.00 -8.44 5.02
CA ASP A 45 -15.18 -9.09 4.47
C ASP A 45 -16.20 -8.00 4.16
N THR A 46 -16.25 -7.56 2.91
CA THR A 46 -17.07 -6.44 2.48
C THR A 46 -17.72 -6.73 1.14
N ASP A 47 -18.88 -6.15 0.89
CA ASP A 47 -19.57 -6.25 -0.40
C ASP A 47 -18.91 -5.40 -1.49
N VAL A 48 -18.01 -4.50 -1.12
CA VAL A 48 -17.34 -3.57 -2.05
C VAL A 48 -16.18 -4.24 -2.77
N LEU A 49 -15.49 -5.17 -2.11
CA LEU A 49 -14.30 -5.82 -2.62
C LEU A 49 -14.49 -7.33 -2.70
N ASP A 50 -13.72 -7.98 -3.57
CA ASP A 50 -13.70 -9.44 -3.66
C ASP A 50 -13.26 -10.05 -2.33
N SER A 51 -13.77 -11.25 -2.04
CA SER A 51 -13.38 -12.00 -0.84
C SER A 51 -11.86 -12.21 -0.82
N GLY A 52 -11.24 -11.90 0.31
CA GLY A 52 -9.79 -12.03 0.47
C GLY A 52 -8.97 -10.91 -0.14
N HIS A 53 -9.62 -9.86 -0.65
CA HIS A 53 -8.90 -8.71 -1.22
C HIS A 53 -8.14 -7.96 -0.12
N PRO A 54 -6.78 -7.89 -0.20
CA PRO A 54 -6.01 -7.16 0.81
C PRO A 54 -6.20 -5.66 0.67
N VAL A 55 -6.21 -4.95 1.81
CA VAL A 55 -6.32 -3.48 1.84
C VAL A 55 -5.26 -2.92 2.78
N LEU A 56 -4.57 -1.88 2.33
CA LEU A 56 -3.64 -1.13 3.17
C LEU A 56 -4.43 -0.12 4.01
N ILE A 57 -4.14 -0.09 5.29
CA ILE A 57 -4.79 0.83 6.24
C ILE A 57 -3.86 1.99 6.55
N VAL A 58 -4.35 3.19 6.35
CA VAL A 58 -3.62 4.43 6.66
C VAL A 58 -4.22 5.17 7.84
#